data_918c2210e2dd65d507258aa0bd3aed5f
#
_entry.id   918c2210e2dd65d507258aa0bd3aed5f
#
_cell.length_a   1.000
_cell.length_b   1.000
_cell.length_c   1.000
_cell.angle_alpha   90.00
_cell.angle_beta   90.00
_cell.angle_gamma   90.00
#
_symmetry.space_group_name_H-M   'P 1'
#
loop_
_entity.id
_entity.type
_entity.pdbx_description
1 polymer ?
#
loop_
_entity_poly.entity_id
_entity_poly.type
_entity_poly.pdbx_seq_one_letter_code
_entity_poly.pdbx_strand_id
1 'polypeptide(L)'
;GPLSIDGSGGSAKLVMAGPGPAFRLVGTHGGTGDPGSRKSNVASHQRLPTIRNIEVEGAHAEADGFELVETMQSVFEGVMVTRCRHGIHLIKRNRNVLISHCHIYFNTGVGVYLNAVNLHQINIAISHISYNRLGGIRLERSEVRNLQITGNDIEYNNHKSHVAKPEPTAEIYIDTTAEGASVNEVTIASNTIQATGSPGGANIRIMEKPDSSRPPGLFAVSGNIIGSQENNVHLTGCYGVAISGNTIYSCEHRNLFIEDSRLINISGNTFRRHTPRYGTGVRFTGCSDIAFTGCSILDETAESQPDLTALLELDRCKRINITAAV
;
A
#
# COMPACT_ATOMS: atom_id res chain seq x y z
N GLY A 1 -6.92 23.28 22.20
CA GLY A 1 -8.18 22.91 21.53
C GLY A 1 -7.91 22.16 20.23
N PRO A 2 -8.92 21.64 19.55
CA PRO A 2 -8.76 21.06 18.22
C PRO A 2 -8.10 22.03 17.25
N LEU A 3 -7.09 21.57 16.50
CA LEU A 3 -6.41 22.37 15.50
C LEU A 3 -7.13 22.20 14.16
N SER A 4 -7.43 23.32 13.49
CA SER A 4 -7.89 23.29 12.10
C SER A 4 -7.06 24.26 11.27
N ILE A 5 -6.49 23.74 10.17
CA ILE A 5 -5.73 24.51 9.20
C ILE A 5 -6.46 24.34 7.86
N ASP A 6 -6.92 25.45 7.28
CA ASP A 6 -7.63 25.46 6.00
C ASP A 6 -6.96 26.46 5.05
N GLY A 7 -6.58 25.99 3.88
CA GLY A 7 -5.95 26.77 2.82
C GLY A 7 -6.93 27.54 1.94
N SER A 8 -8.11 27.89 2.45
CA SER A 8 -9.09 28.73 1.74
C SER A 8 -9.42 28.23 0.32
N GLY A 9 -9.86 26.99 0.22
CA GLY A 9 -10.25 26.41 -1.07
C GLY A 9 -9.08 26.05 -1.99
N GLY A 10 -7.89 25.81 -1.44
CA GLY A 10 -6.70 25.39 -2.19
C GLY A 10 -5.86 26.52 -2.75
N SER A 11 -6.10 27.75 -2.32
CA SER A 11 -5.27 28.90 -2.75
C SER A 11 -3.99 29.09 -1.94
N ALA A 12 -3.88 28.46 -0.77
CA ALA A 12 -2.69 28.57 0.07
C ALA A 12 -1.62 27.55 -0.35
N LYS A 13 -0.41 28.05 -0.60
CA LYS A 13 0.77 27.26 -0.91
C LYS A 13 1.91 27.55 0.05
N LEU A 14 2.49 26.50 0.61
CA LEU A 14 3.71 26.56 1.43
C LEU A 14 4.88 25.98 0.63
N VAL A 15 5.99 26.74 0.59
CA VAL A 15 7.24 26.26 0.01
C VAL A 15 8.25 26.00 1.12
N MET A 16 8.66 24.73 1.26
CA MET A 16 9.60 24.29 2.28
C MET A 16 11.04 24.50 1.83
N ALA A 17 11.63 25.62 2.22
CA ALA A 17 13.01 25.98 1.89
C ALA A 17 14.07 25.36 2.80
N GLY A 18 13.69 24.62 3.85
CA GLY A 18 14.56 23.97 4.81
C GLY A 18 14.16 22.50 5.06
N PRO A 19 14.94 21.77 5.89
CA PRO A 19 14.67 20.38 6.23
C PRO A 19 13.46 20.23 7.17
N GLY A 20 12.87 19.01 7.20
CA GLY A 20 11.78 18.64 8.08
C GLY A 20 10.38 18.88 7.50
N PRO A 21 9.33 18.56 8.27
CA PRO A 21 7.95 18.67 7.80
C PRO A 21 7.42 20.11 7.79
N ALA A 22 6.58 20.43 6.81
CA ALA A 22 5.85 21.70 6.76
C ALA A 22 4.95 21.84 8.01
N PHE A 23 4.31 20.73 8.40
CA PHE A 23 3.55 20.66 9.65
C PHE A 23 3.89 19.38 10.39
N ARG A 24 4.23 19.52 11.65
CA ARG A 24 4.39 18.41 12.59
C ARG A 24 3.26 18.46 13.61
N LEU A 25 2.32 17.53 13.50
CA LEU A 25 1.22 17.38 14.45
C LEU A 25 1.68 16.48 15.59
N VAL A 26 1.79 17.04 16.79
CA VAL A 26 2.23 16.31 17.98
C VAL A 26 1.10 16.27 19.00
N GLY A 27 0.64 15.06 19.31
CA GLY A 27 -0.32 14.80 20.36
C GLY A 27 0.33 14.12 21.58
N THR A 28 -0.50 13.56 22.44
CA THR A 28 -0.08 12.76 23.60
C THR A 28 -0.86 11.44 23.69
N HIS A 29 -1.42 10.96 22.55
CA HIS A 29 -2.14 9.71 22.51
C HIS A 29 -1.15 8.53 22.54
N GLY A 30 -0.90 7.99 23.72
CA GLY A 30 -0.06 6.79 23.93
C GLY A 30 -0.86 5.51 24.17
N GLY A 31 -2.19 5.55 24.01
CA GLY A 31 -3.07 4.42 24.30
C GLY A 31 -3.16 3.41 23.16
N THR A 32 -3.86 2.28 23.43
CA THR A 32 -4.12 1.21 22.47
C THR A 32 -5.35 1.50 21.60
N GLY A 33 -5.82 0.49 20.84
CA GLY A 33 -7.13 0.51 20.18
C GLY A 33 -8.33 0.47 21.15
N ASP A 34 -8.13 0.04 22.40
CA ASP A 34 -9.17 -0.01 23.41
C ASP A 34 -9.77 1.38 23.69
N PRO A 35 -11.11 1.52 23.65
CA PRO A 35 -11.79 2.78 23.99
C PRO A 35 -11.41 3.34 25.36
N GLY A 36 -11.19 2.47 26.36
CA GLY A 36 -10.77 2.85 27.70
C GLY A 36 -9.36 3.43 27.80
N SER A 37 -8.51 3.22 26.80
CA SER A 37 -7.14 3.74 26.79
C SER A 37 -7.03 5.23 26.41
N ARG A 38 -8.14 5.84 26.01
CA ARG A 38 -8.18 7.25 25.61
C ARG A 38 -8.17 8.18 26.83
N LYS A 39 -7.09 8.93 27.01
CA LYS A 39 -6.99 9.93 28.07
C LYS A 39 -7.98 11.08 27.86
N SER A 40 -8.47 11.66 28.97
CA SER A 40 -9.42 12.77 28.93
C SER A 40 -8.93 14.00 28.17
N ASN A 41 -7.65 14.36 28.36
CA ASN A 41 -7.05 15.50 27.64
C ASN A 41 -6.98 15.27 26.12
N VAL A 42 -6.74 14.04 25.67
CA VAL A 42 -6.79 13.69 24.24
C VAL A 42 -8.20 13.82 23.72
N ALA A 43 -9.19 13.32 24.48
CA ALA A 43 -10.60 13.39 24.10
C ALA A 43 -11.14 14.82 24.00
N SER A 44 -10.71 15.71 24.87
CA SER A 44 -11.26 17.08 24.97
C SER A 44 -10.45 18.12 24.18
N HIS A 45 -9.13 17.95 24.04
CA HIS A 45 -8.26 19.01 23.51
C HIS A 45 -7.42 18.62 22.30
N GLN A 46 -7.23 17.32 22.00
CA GLN A 46 -6.32 16.87 20.94
C GLN A 46 -6.99 16.03 19.85
N ARG A 47 -8.30 15.85 19.92
CA ARG A 47 -9.04 15.14 18.90
C ARG A 47 -9.24 15.98 17.63
N LEU A 48 -9.36 15.30 16.51
CA LEU A 48 -9.76 15.88 15.23
C LEU A 48 -8.87 17.05 14.76
N PRO A 49 -7.53 16.94 14.83
CA PRO A 49 -6.69 17.90 14.11
C PRO A 49 -6.95 17.73 12.62
N THR A 50 -7.32 18.83 11.95
CA THR A 50 -7.74 18.81 10.54
C THR A 50 -6.85 19.73 9.72
N ILE A 51 -6.32 19.22 8.60
CA ILE A 51 -5.61 19.99 7.59
C ILE A 51 -6.31 19.78 6.26
N ARG A 52 -6.69 20.88 5.61
CA ARG A 52 -7.42 20.81 4.34
C ARG A 52 -7.05 21.92 3.37
N ASN A 53 -7.26 21.62 2.08
CA ASN A 53 -7.20 22.61 1.00
C ASN A 53 -5.88 23.40 0.93
N ILE A 54 -4.74 22.77 1.17
CA ILE A 54 -3.42 23.41 1.18
C ILE A 54 -2.43 22.65 0.31
N GLU A 55 -1.60 23.39 -0.43
CA GLU A 55 -0.46 22.84 -1.16
C GLU A 55 0.82 22.98 -0.33
N VAL A 56 1.63 21.90 -0.28
CA VAL A 56 2.98 21.90 0.25
C VAL A 56 3.94 21.48 -0.85
N GLU A 57 4.92 22.35 -1.17
CA GLU A 57 5.98 22.07 -2.12
C GLU A 57 7.34 22.05 -1.43
N GLY A 58 8.13 20.99 -1.64
CA GLY A 58 9.51 20.89 -1.15
C GLY A 58 10.48 21.64 -2.07
N ALA A 59 11.23 22.55 -1.52
CA ALA A 59 12.37 23.22 -2.17
C ALA A 59 13.71 22.84 -1.51
N HIS A 60 13.72 21.89 -0.59
CA HIS A 60 14.89 21.34 0.07
C HIS A 60 14.86 19.80 0.02
N ALA A 61 16.01 19.15 -0.12
CA ALA A 61 16.09 17.70 -0.29
C ALA A 61 15.53 16.90 0.91
N GLU A 62 15.56 17.47 2.11
CA GLU A 62 15.03 16.88 3.34
C GLU A 62 13.70 17.53 3.79
N ALA A 63 13.04 18.28 2.94
CA ALA A 63 11.70 18.79 3.22
C ALA A 63 10.69 17.66 3.18
N ASP A 64 9.83 17.58 4.19
CA ASP A 64 8.68 16.67 4.23
C ASP A 64 7.37 17.46 4.19
N GLY A 65 6.29 16.82 3.75
CA GLY A 65 4.97 17.44 3.77
C GLY A 65 4.43 17.52 5.21
N PHE A 66 3.94 16.41 5.72
CA PHE A 66 3.30 16.34 7.05
C PHE A 66 3.90 15.21 7.87
N GLU A 67 4.04 15.42 9.19
CA GLU A 67 4.41 14.36 10.14
C GLU A 67 3.40 14.28 11.29
N LEU A 68 2.94 13.05 11.62
CA LEU A 68 2.01 12.77 12.70
C LEU A 68 2.69 11.97 13.80
N VAL A 69 2.63 12.49 15.04
CA VAL A 69 3.24 11.90 16.22
C VAL A 69 2.23 11.87 17.36
N GLU A 70 1.85 10.67 17.80
CA GLU A 70 0.95 10.46 18.95
C GLU A 70 -0.41 11.19 18.81
N THR A 71 -0.94 11.25 17.58
CA THR A 71 -2.20 11.95 17.28
C THR A 71 -3.42 11.03 17.32
N MET A 72 -4.60 11.62 17.42
CA MET A 72 -5.87 10.94 17.39
C MET A 72 -6.88 11.67 16.51
N GLN A 73 -7.58 10.92 15.63
CA GLN A 73 -8.61 11.42 14.74
C GLN A 73 -8.12 12.52 13.78
N SER A 74 -6.87 12.41 13.31
CA SER A 74 -6.31 13.36 12.35
C SER A 74 -6.96 13.23 10.98
N VAL A 75 -7.27 14.36 10.37
CA VAL A 75 -7.92 14.42 9.04
C VAL A 75 -7.06 15.24 8.09
N PHE A 76 -6.74 14.65 6.92
CA PHE A 76 -6.17 15.32 5.76
C PHE A 76 -7.18 15.25 4.63
N GLU A 77 -7.59 16.37 4.11
CA GLU A 77 -8.61 16.47 3.08
C GLU A 77 -8.25 17.53 2.03
N GLY A 78 -8.20 17.11 0.75
CA GLY A 78 -7.90 18.02 -0.34
C GLY A 78 -6.51 18.67 -0.25
N VAL A 79 -5.52 18.00 0.36
CA VAL A 79 -4.16 18.52 0.41
C VAL A 79 -3.36 18.07 -0.81
N MET A 80 -2.46 18.93 -1.27
CA MET A 80 -1.48 18.61 -2.30
C MET A 80 -0.09 18.60 -1.68
N VAL A 81 0.71 17.53 -1.91
CA VAL A 81 2.10 17.44 -1.44
C VAL A 81 2.98 17.03 -2.61
N THR A 82 3.93 17.87 -2.94
CA THR A 82 4.82 17.64 -4.09
C THR A 82 6.26 18.02 -3.81
N ARG A 83 7.21 17.34 -4.47
CA ARG A 83 8.66 17.61 -4.40
C ARG A 83 9.26 17.54 -2.99
N CYS A 84 8.54 17.01 -2.02
CA CYS A 84 9.07 16.72 -0.69
C CYS A 84 9.87 15.42 -0.69
N ARG A 85 10.56 15.12 0.42
CA ARG A 85 11.10 13.78 0.66
C ARG A 85 9.93 12.82 0.89
N HIS A 86 9.13 13.00 1.94
CA HIS A 86 7.91 12.24 2.19
C HIS A 86 6.67 13.13 2.12
N GLY A 87 5.55 12.57 1.64
CA GLY A 87 4.29 13.29 1.59
C GLY A 87 3.64 13.41 2.97
N ILE A 88 3.08 12.30 3.48
CA ILE A 88 2.48 12.22 4.83
C ILE A 88 3.18 11.09 5.58
N HIS A 89 3.84 11.41 6.69
CA HIS A 89 4.64 10.48 7.48
C HIS A 89 4.05 10.27 8.87
N LEU A 90 3.74 9.03 9.22
CA LEU A 90 3.17 8.64 10.51
C LEU A 90 4.20 7.84 11.29
N ILE A 91 4.48 8.29 12.53
CA ILE A 91 5.46 7.65 13.42
C ILE A 91 4.90 7.47 14.83
N LYS A 92 5.54 6.62 15.63
CA LYS A 92 5.20 6.29 17.01
C LYS A 92 3.78 5.74 17.17
N ARG A 93 2.85 6.52 17.67
CA ARG A 93 1.47 6.11 17.95
C ARG A 93 0.47 7.05 17.28
N ASN A 94 -0.45 6.51 16.50
CA ASN A 94 -1.56 7.28 15.94
C ASN A 94 -2.85 6.44 15.98
N ARG A 95 -4.01 7.11 15.95
CA ARG A 95 -5.30 6.43 15.99
C ARG A 95 -6.36 7.18 15.17
N ASN A 96 -7.19 6.43 14.43
CA ASN A 96 -8.32 6.96 13.66
C ASN A 96 -7.91 8.08 12.69
N VAL A 97 -6.98 7.79 11.79
CA VAL A 97 -6.46 8.75 10.80
C VAL A 97 -7.27 8.65 9.51
N LEU A 98 -7.66 9.78 8.94
CA LEU A 98 -8.31 9.88 7.63
C LEU A 98 -7.45 10.69 6.67
N ILE A 99 -7.17 10.13 5.49
CA ILE A 99 -6.46 10.80 4.38
C ILE A 99 -7.36 10.63 3.15
N SER A 100 -7.91 11.73 2.64
CA SER A 100 -8.84 11.65 1.52
C SER A 100 -8.79 12.87 0.59
N HIS A 101 -9.15 12.66 -0.68
CA HIS A 101 -9.20 13.71 -1.71
C HIS A 101 -7.85 14.43 -1.88
N CYS A 102 -6.74 13.72 -1.65
CA CYS A 102 -5.40 14.28 -1.65
C CYS A 102 -4.68 14.02 -2.98
N HIS A 103 -3.75 14.92 -3.32
CA HIS A 103 -2.79 14.73 -4.41
C HIS A 103 -1.38 14.66 -3.82
N ILE A 104 -0.75 13.49 -3.84
CA ILE A 104 0.56 13.25 -3.24
C ILE A 104 1.50 12.69 -4.31
N TYR A 105 2.35 13.54 -4.89
CA TYR A 105 3.12 13.14 -6.06
C TYR A 105 4.48 13.86 -6.21
N PHE A 106 5.36 13.25 -7.03
CA PHE A 106 6.73 13.72 -7.29
C PHE A 106 7.59 13.89 -6.03
N ASN A 107 7.32 13.14 -4.96
CA ASN A 107 8.17 13.14 -3.79
C ASN A 107 9.39 12.23 -4.00
N THR A 108 10.53 12.60 -3.42
CA THR A 108 11.77 11.82 -3.56
C THR A 108 11.82 10.58 -2.67
N GLY A 109 10.93 10.48 -1.71
CA GLY A 109 10.70 9.33 -0.84
C GLY A 109 9.33 8.69 -1.09
N VAL A 110 8.57 8.51 -0.03
CA VAL A 110 7.28 7.81 -0.01
C VAL A 110 6.11 8.78 -0.01
N GLY A 111 5.02 8.45 -0.71
CA GLY A 111 3.80 9.25 -0.70
C GLY A 111 3.14 9.28 0.69
N VAL A 112 2.64 8.13 1.16
CA VAL A 112 2.11 7.96 2.53
C VAL A 112 2.95 6.91 3.24
N TYR A 113 3.68 7.33 4.28
CA TYR A 113 4.66 6.51 4.94
C TYR A 113 4.30 6.20 6.39
N LEU A 114 4.03 4.93 6.69
CA LEU A 114 3.80 4.42 8.02
C LEU A 114 5.08 3.72 8.49
N ASN A 115 5.89 4.39 9.31
CA ASN A 115 7.21 3.93 9.66
C ASN A 115 7.41 3.88 11.18
N ALA A 116 7.68 2.71 11.71
CA ALA A 116 7.81 2.49 13.15
C ALA A 116 6.61 3.07 13.92
N VAL A 117 5.41 2.89 13.36
CA VAL A 117 4.17 3.39 13.94
C VAL A 117 3.34 2.25 14.51
N ASN A 118 2.78 2.46 15.70
CA ASN A 118 1.66 1.67 16.18
C ASN A 118 0.37 2.43 15.87
N LEU A 119 -0.48 1.88 14.99
CA LEU A 119 -1.64 2.58 14.48
C LEU A 119 -2.88 1.68 14.49
N HIS A 120 -3.98 2.22 14.99
CA HIS A 120 -5.28 1.56 14.94
C HIS A 120 -6.28 2.44 14.20
N GLN A 121 -6.82 1.92 13.11
CA GLN A 121 -7.77 2.54 12.17
C GLN A 121 -7.16 3.70 11.35
N ILE A 122 -6.91 3.42 10.08
CA ILE A 122 -6.55 4.43 9.09
C ILE A 122 -7.28 4.15 7.78
N ASN A 123 -7.84 5.19 7.19
CA ASN A 123 -8.41 5.17 5.86
C ASN A 123 -7.59 6.09 4.94
N ILE A 124 -7.13 5.54 3.82
CA ILE A 124 -6.51 6.26 2.72
C ILE A 124 -7.45 6.08 1.53
N ALA A 125 -8.15 7.13 1.15
CA ALA A 125 -9.26 6.98 0.22
C ALA A 125 -9.36 8.13 -0.79
N ILE A 126 -9.89 7.83 -1.98
CA ILE A 126 -10.27 8.80 -3.00
C ILE A 126 -9.12 9.82 -3.23
N SER A 127 -7.90 9.31 -3.39
CA SER A 127 -6.70 10.13 -3.50
C SER A 127 -5.86 9.70 -4.70
N HIS A 128 -5.10 10.63 -5.24
CA HIS A 128 -4.12 10.40 -6.29
C HIS A 128 -2.71 10.38 -5.67
N ILE A 129 -2.05 9.23 -5.71
CA ILE A 129 -0.73 8.99 -5.10
C ILE A 129 0.21 8.46 -6.18
N SER A 130 1.07 9.31 -6.75
CA SER A 130 1.84 8.94 -7.93
C SER A 130 3.23 9.56 -8.00
N TYR A 131 4.11 8.93 -8.77
CA TYR A 131 5.49 9.40 -9.01
C TYR A 131 6.33 9.63 -7.74
N ASN A 132 6.03 8.95 -6.63
CA ASN A 132 6.87 8.97 -5.43
C ASN A 132 7.97 7.91 -5.56
N ARG A 133 9.23 8.29 -5.35
CA ARG A 133 10.38 7.45 -5.75
C ARG A 133 10.58 6.18 -4.93
N LEU A 134 10.09 6.11 -3.69
CA LEU A 134 10.27 4.97 -2.79
C LEU A 134 8.96 4.27 -2.42
N GLY A 135 7.87 4.56 -3.13
CA GLY A 135 6.57 3.92 -2.95
C GLY A 135 5.41 4.88 -2.83
N GLY A 136 4.23 4.43 -3.22
CA GLY A 136 2.99 5.18 -3.03
C GLY A 136 2.56 5.17 -1.57
N ILE A 137 2.23 3.98 -1.06
CA ILE A 137 1.88 3.73 0.35
C ILE A 137 2.84 2.67 0.88
N ARG A 138 3.61 2.99 1.93
CA ARG A 138 4.62 2.09 2.47
C ARG A 138 4.49 1.95 3.99
N LEU A 139 4.44 0.68 4.44
CA LEU A 139 4.42 0.31 5.84
C LEU A 139 5.65 -0.56 6.14
N GLU A 140 6.42 -0.18 7.14
CA GLU A 140 7.54 -0.99 7.61
C GLU A 140 7.82 -0.75 9.11
N ARG A 141 8.33 -1.75 9.81
CA ARG A 141 8.61 -1.68 11.25
C ARG A 141 7.40 -1.25 12.09
N SER A 142 6.19 -1.54 11.63
CA SER A 142 4.96 -0.97 12.16
C SER A 142 4.01 -2.04 12.67
N GLU A 143 3.19 -1.66 13.63
CA GLU A 143 2.06 -2.46 14.10
C GLU A 143 0.77 -1.75 13.71
N VAL A 144 0.03 -2.29 12.71
CA VAL A 144 -1.15 -1.63 12.14
C VAL A 144 -2.35 -2.56 12.13
N ARG A 145 -3.51 -2.03 12.53
CA ARG A 145 -4.81 -2.69 12.50
C ARG A 145 -5.85 -1.79 11.83
N ASN A 146 -6.79 -2.41 11.13
CA ASN A 146 -7.88 -1.71 10.44
C ASN A 146 -7.37 -0.66 9.44
N LEU A 147 -6.54 -1.09 8.48
CA LEU A 147 -6.09 -0.26 7.37
C LEU A 147 -7.05 -0.42 6.18
N GLN A 148 -7.54 0.69 5.66
CA GLN A 148 -8.33 0.71 4.42
C GLN A 148 -7.64 1.58 3.37
N ILE A 149 -7.41 1.01 2.19
CA ILE A 149 -6.88 1.69 1.00
C ILE A 149 -7.94 1.51 -0.10
N THR A 150 -8.75 2.54 -0.33
CA THR A 150 -9.95 2.38 -1.14
C THR A 150 -10.22 3.53 -2.10
N GLY A 151 -10.54 3.20 -3.36
CA GLY A 151 -10.94 4.20 -4.34
C GLY A 151 -9.83 5.17 -4.77
N ASN A 152 -8.58 4.76 -4.63
CA ASN A 152 -7.43 5.60 -5.00
C ASN A 152 -6.92 5.28 -6.40
N ASP A 153 -6.22 6.25 -6.96
CA ASP A 153 -5.35 6.11 -8.12
C ASP A 153 -3.89 6.13 -7.63
N ILE A 154 -3.21 4.96 -7.69
CA ILE A 154 -1.87 4.76 -7.15
C ILE A 154 -0.96 4.31 -8.29
N GLU A 155 -0.19 5.25 -8.85
CA GLU A 155 0.46 5.01 -10.12
C GLU A 155 1.91 5.50 -10.17
N TYR A 156 2.74 4.72 -10.88
CA TYR A 156 4.11 5.11 -11.20
C TYR A 156 4.99 5.50 -10.02
N ASN A 157 4.66 5.02 -8.83
CA ASN A 157 5.56 5.08 -7.71
C ASN A 157 6.66 4.02 -7.92
N ASN A 158 7.90 4.31 -7.53
CA ASN A 158 9.08 3.48 -7.85
C ASN A 158 9.31 3.19 -9.33
N HIS A 159 8.90 4.06 -10.20
CA HIS A 159 9.16 3.88 -11.62
C HIS A 159 10.65 3.72 -11.90
N LYS A 160 11.02 2.79 -12.79
CA LYS A 160 12.43 2.48 -13.12
C LYS A 160 13.31 3.68 -13.48
N SER A 161 12.72 4.75 -14.00
CA SER A 161 13.41 6.00 -14.27
C SER A 161 13.78 6.79 -13.02
N HIS A 162 13.24 6.44 -11.86
CA HIS A 162 13.47 7.11 -10.59
C HIS A 162 14.37 6.34 -9.64
N VAL A 163 14.60 5.05 -9.91
CA VAL A 163 15.33 4.16 -9.00
C VAL A 163 16.73 3.92 -9.55
N ALA A 164 17.74 4.40 -8.84
CA ALA A 164 19.13 4.20 -9.22
C ALA A 164 19.64 2.78 -8.93
N LYS A 165 19.00 2.06 -8.00
CA LYS A 165 19.32 0.68 -7.64
C LYS A 165 18.01 -0.10 -7.44
N PRO A 166 17.92 -1.36 -7.91
CA PRO A 166 16.76 -2.19 -7.65
C PRO A 166 16.67 -2.51 -6.16
N GLU A 167 15.65 -1.99 -5.51
CA GLU A 167 15.24 -2.38 -4.16
C GLU A 167 13.84 -2.97 -4.24
N PRO A 168 13.53 -4.00 -3.44
CA PRO A 168 12.15 -4.48 -3.33
C PRO A 168 11.22 -3.33 -2.94
N THR A 169 10.29 -2.99 -3.81
CA THR A 169 9.42 -1.84 -3.62
C THR A 169 8.06 -2.07 -4.25
N ALA A 170 7.09 -1.22 -4.03
CA ALA A 170 5.74 -1.37 -4.58
C ALA A 170 4.96 -0.05 -4.59
N GLU A 171 3.87 -0.06 -5.34
CA GLU A 171 2.84 0.97 -5.22
C GLU A 171 2.22 0.94 -3.81
N ILE A 172 1.88 -0.26 -3.32
CA ILE A 172 1.50 -0.53 -1.93
C ILE A 172 2.47 -1.58 -1.37
N TYR A 173 3.27 -1.16 -0.39
CA TYR A 173 4.31 -1.98 0.21
C TYR A 173 4.07 -2.20 1.71
N ILE A 174 3.93 -3.45 2.14
CA ILE A 174 3.72 -3.84 3.53
C ILE A 174 4.82 -4.83 3.92
N ASP A 175 5.74 -4.40 4.78
CA ASP A 175 6.85 -5.22 5.27
C ASP A 175 6.72 -5.41 6.79
N THR A 176 6.50 -6.67 7.19
CA THR A 176 6.40 -7.08 8.60
C THR A 176 7.59 -7.94 9.04
N THR A 177 8.68 -7.97 8.28
CA THR A 177 9.87 -8.77 8.61
C THR A 177 10.66 -8.27 9.81
N ALA A 178 10.48 -7.01 10.20
CA ALA A 178 11.12 -6.44 11.38
C ALA A 178 10.53 -7.01 12.68
N GLU A 179 11.36 -7.12 13.71
CA GLU A 179 10.91 -7.58 15.02
C GLU A 179 9.78 -6.67 15.58
N GLY A 180 8.69 -7.28 16.07
CA GLY A 180 7.54 -6.57 16.61
C GLY A 180 6.58 -5.99 15.57
N ALA A 181 6.94 -5.99 14.29
CA ALA A 181 6.03 -5.55 13.25
C ALA A 181 4.84 -6.53 13.11
N SER A 182 3.67 -6.01 12.82
CA SER A 182 2.46 -6.82 12.62
C SER A 182 1.38 -6.00 11.92
N VAL A 183 0.87 -6.49 10.80
CA VAL A 183 -0.19 -5.81 10.05
C VAL A 183 -1.33 -6.78 9.80
N ASN A 184 -2.53 -6.43 10.23
CA ASN A 184 -3.74 -7.23 10.05
C ASN A 184 -4.97 -6.36 9.83
N GLU A 185 -6.07 -6.99 9.38
CA GLU A 185 -7.34 -6.31 9.14
C GLU A 185 -7.19 -5.21 8.06
N VAL A 186 -6.74 -5.63 6.87
CA VAL A 186 -6.46 -4.72 5.76
C VAL A 186 -7.44 -4.92 4.61
N THR A 187 -7.98 -3.83 4.12
CA THR A 187 -8.76 -3.80 2.88
C THR A 187 -8.02 -2.97 1.83
N ILE A 188 -7.78 -3.56 0.65
CA ILE A 188 -7.28 -2.88 -0.54
C ILE A 188 -8.35 -3.07 -1.62
N ALA A 189 -9.17 -2.05 -1.86
CA ALA A 189 -10.35 -2.24 -2.70
C ALA A 189 -10.64 -1.07 -3.63
N SER A 190 -11.14 -1.40 -4.83
CA SER A 190 -11.62 -0.40 -5.80
C SER A 190 -10.57 0.65 -6.20
N ASN A 191 -9.30 0.27 -6.21
CA ASN A 191 -8.20 1.16 -6.63
C ASN A 191 -7.80 0.85 -8.09
N THR A 192 -7.26 1.86 -8.77
CA THR A 192 -6.39 1.66 -9.92
C THR A 192 -4.94 1.68 -9.42
N ILE A 193 -4.20 0.58 -9.66
CA ILE A 193 -2.82 0.41 -9.19
C ILE A 193 -1.98 -0.01 -10.38
N GLN A 194 -1.12 0.87 -10.89
CA GLN A 194 -0.34 0.55 -12.08
C GLN A 194 1.00 1.26 -12.14
N ALA A 195 1.94 0.64 -12.84
CA ALA A 195 3.24 1.23 -13.13
C ALA A 195 3.82 0.65 -14.41
N THR A 196 4.91 1.19 -14.90
CA THR A 196 5.80 0.46 -15.79
C THR A 196 6.84 -0.26 -14.95
N GLY A 197 7.21 -1.49 -15.33
CA GLY A 197 8.12 -2.34 -14.54
C GLY A 197 9.33 -1.60 -13.99
N SER A 198 9.58 -1.77 -12.72
CA SER A 198 10.78 -1.30 -12.03
C SER A 198 11.50 -2.49 -11.40
N PRO A 199 12.86 -2.54 -11.40
CA PRO A 199 13.61 -3.68 -10.91
C PRO A 199 13.21 -4.08 -9.48
N GLY A 200 12.82 -5.35 -9.28
CA GLY A 200 12.30 -5.86 -8.01
C GLY A 200 10.92 -5.32 -7.62
N GLY A 201 10.20 -4.69 -8.54
CA GLY A 201 8.95 -3.99 -8.25
C GLY A 201 7.71 -4.88 -8.15
N ALA A 202 6.70 -4.37 -7.45
CA ALA A 202 5.35 -4.91 -7.43
C ALA A 202 4.31 -3.78 -7.40
N ASN A 203 3.07 -4.07 -7.76
CA ASN A 203 1.98 -3.14 -7.46
C ASN A 203 1.51 -3.29 -6.02
N ILE A 204 1.24 -4.52 -5.58
CA ILE A 204 0.98 -4.84 -4.18
C ILE A 204 2.05 -5.83 -3.72
N ARG A 205 2.84 -5.45 -2.71
CA ARG A 205 3.81 -6.33 -2.07
C ARG A 205 3.54 -6.42 -0.58
N ILE A 206 3.38 -7.65 -0.09
CA ILE A 206 3.22 -7.93 1.34
C ILE A 206 4.26 -9.00 1.69
N MET A 207 5.12 -8.73 2.67
CA MET A 207 6.22 -9.62 3.03
C MET A 207 6.36 -9.83 4.52
N GLU A 208 6.61 -11.11 4.86
CA GLU A 208 7.01 -11.58 6.17
C GLU A 208 8.05 -12.68 6.01
N LYS A 209 8.77 -12.99 7.06
CA LYS A 209 9.65 -14.17 7.11
C LYS A 209 8.81 -15.44 7.02
N PRO A 210 9.29 -16.47 6.31
CA PRO A 210 8.68 -17.80 6.39
C PRO A 210 8.57 -18.26 7.85
N ASP A 211 7.50 -18.98 8.17
CA ASP A 211 7.24 -19.55 9.51
C ASP A 211 7.14 -18.52 10.67
N SER A 212 6.83 -17.26 10.36
CA SER A 212 6.53 -16.26 11.37
C SER A 212 5.37 -16.72 12.27
N SER A 213 5.52 -16.54 13.57
CA SER A 213 4.43 -16.75 14.55
C SER A 213 3.35 -15.68 14.49
N ARG A 214 3.59 -14.59 13.80
CA ARG A 214 2.69 -13.44 13.64
C ARG A 214 2.58 -12.99 12.17
N PRO A 215 2.20 -13.90 11.24
CA PRO A 215 2.14 -13.54 9.84
C PRO A 215 1.13 -12.42 9.59
N PRO A 216 1.38 -11.54 8.62
CA PRO A 216 0.40 -10.56 8.18
C PRO A 216 -0.81 -11.30 7.60
N GLY A 217 -2.00 -10.85 7.94
CA GLY A 217 -3.21 -11.55 7.55
C GLY A 217 -4.50 -10.80 7.76
N LEU A 218 -5.60 -11.51 7.53
CA LEU A 218 -6.94 -10.91 7.48
C LEU A 218 -7.00 -9.79 6.43
N PHE A 219 -6.48 -10.07 5.22
CA PHE A 219 -6.49 -9.14 4.12
C PHE A 219 -7.63 -9.45 3.14
N ALA A 220 -8.26 -8.39 2.63
CA ALA A 220 -9.16 -8.43 1.49
C ALA A 220 -8.61 -7.54 0.37
N VAL A 221 -8.25 -8.12 -0.78
CA VAL A 221 -7.82 -7.42 -1.99
C VAL A 221 -8.90 -7.61 -3.04
N SER A 222 -9.73 -6.60 -3.30
CA SER A 222 -10.94 -6.80 -4.09
C SER A 222 -11.31 -5.65 -5.02
N GLY A 223 -11.81 -5.99 -6.21
CA GLY A 223 -12.35 -5.01 -7.15
C GLY A 223 -11.33 -3.99 -7.66
N ASN A 224 -10.04 -4.30 -7.64
CA ASN A 224 -9.00 -3.41 -8.14
C ASN A 224 -8.69 -3.67 -9.61
N ILE A 225 -8.17 -2.64 -10.28
CA ILE A 225 -7.49 -2.74 -11.58
C ILE A 225 -5.99 -2.65 -11.30
N ILE A 226 -5.22 -3.71 -11.60
CA ILE A 226 -3.81 -3.81 -11.23
C ILE A 226 -2.98 -4.18 -12.47
N GLY A 227 -1.93 -3.42 -12.80
CA GLY A 227 -1.19 -3.77 -14.01
C GLY A 227 0.18 -3.13 -14.20
N SER A 228 0.90 -3.73 -15.14
CA SER A 228 2.12 -3.19 -15.76
C SER A 228 3.34 -3.05 -14.83
N GLN A 229 3.55 -4.01 -13.91
CA GLN A 229 4.74 -4.07 -13.04
C GLN A 229 5.49 -5.41 -13.23
N GLU A 230 6.66 -5.60 -12.64
CA GLU A 230 7.36 -6.89 -12.66
C GLU A 230 6.47 -8.01 -12.11
N ASN A 231 5.99 -7.84 -10.88
CA ASN A 231 4.91 -8.67 -10.34
C ASN A 231 3.75 -7.77 -9.97
N ASN A 232 2.54 -8.08 -10.42
CA ASN A 232 1.40 -7.23 -10.08
C ASN A 232 0.99 -7.39 -8.62
N VAL A 233 0.85 -8.62 -8.13
CA VAL A 233 0.62 -8.91 -6.72
C VAL A 233 1.65 -9.93 -6.24
N HIS A 234 2.44 -9.58 -5.24
CA HIS A 234 3.47 -10.43 -4.66
C HIS A 234 3.29 -10.54 -3.14
N LEU A 235 2.98 -11.75 -2.67
CA LEU A 235 2.76 -12.04 -1.25
C LEU A 235 3.79 -13.06 -0.77
N THR A 236 4.41 -12.83 0.38
CA THR A 236 5.33 -13.77 1.03
C THR A 236 5.00 -13.91 2.50
N GLY A 237 4.87 -15.14 3.00
CA GLY A 237 4.65 -15.43 4.43
C GLY A 237 3.28 -14.99 4.97
N CYS A 238 2.26 -14.86 4.14
CA CYS A 238 0.94 -14.36 4.52
C CYS A 238 0.00 -15.45 5.03
N TYR A 239 -1.01 -15.05 5.82
CA TYR A 239 -2.03 -15.94 6.36
C TYR A 239 -3.43 -15.32 6.31
N GLY A 240 -4.41 -16.05 5.75
CA GLY A 240 -5.79 -15.60 5.75
C GLY A 240 -6.03 -14.40 4.82
N VAL A 241 -5.73 -14.55 3.53
CA VAL A 241 -5.90 -13.51 2.50
C VAL A 241 -6.97 -13.90 1.51
N ALA A 242 -7.90 -12.99 1.23
CA ALA A 242 -8.86 -13.10 0.14
C ALA A 242 -8.47 -12.16 -1.00
N ILE A 243 -8.37 -12.68 -2.23
CA ILE A 243 -8.11 -11.91 -3.46
C ILE A 243 -9.28 -12.18 -4.41
N SER A 244 -10.15 -11.19 -4.62
CA SER A 244 -11.40 -11.44 -5.31
C SER A 244 -11.85 -10.33 -6.27
N GLY A 245 -12.34 -10.72 -7.44
CA GLY A 245 -12.98 -9.78 -8.37
C GLY A 245 -12.04 -8.70 -8.92
N ASN A 246 -10.73 -8.93 -8.96
CA ASN A 246 -9.77 -7.99 -9.52
C ASN A 246 -9.56 -8.26 -11.02
N THR A 247 -9.24 -7.21 -11.76
CA THR A 247 -8.65 -7.30 -13.09
C THR A 247 -7.15 -7.05 -12.97
N ILE A 248 -6.34 -8.08 -13.21
CA ILE A 248 -4.88 -8.04 -13.07
C ILE A 248 -4.26 -8.32 -14.42
N TYR A 249 -3.46 -7.40 -14.95
CA TYR A 249 -3.03 -7.48 -16.33
C TYR A 249 -1.57 -7.09 -16.54
N SER A 250 -0.97 -7.69 -17.55
CA SER A 250 0.32 -7.26 -18.11
C SER A 250 1.42 -7.05 -17.07
N CYS A 251 2.13 -8.11 -16.73
CA CYS A 251 3.31 -8.09 -15.84
C CYS A 251 4.59 -8.34 -16.65
N GLU A 252 5.74 -8.11 -16.06
CA GLU A 252 7.01 -8.59 -16.64
C GLU A 252 7.27 -10.06 -16.28
N HIS A 253 6.88 -10.48 -15.06
CA HIS A 253 7.06 -11.87 -14.58
C HIS A 253 5.73 -12.57 -14.28
N ARG A 254 5.01 -12.16 -13.22
CA ARG A 254 3.74 -12.81 -12.82
C ARG A 254 2.67 -11.79 -12.45
N ASN A 255 1.44 -12.05 -12.87
CA ASN A 255 0.29 -11.29 -12.42
C ASN A 255 0.01 -11.52 -10.93
N LEU A 256 0.19 -12.77 -10.47
CA LEU A 256 0.05 -13.13 -9.08
C LEU A 256 1.18 -14.10 -8.69
N PHE A 257 1.98 -13.72 -7.71
CA PHE A 257 3.04 -14.53 -7.16
C PHE A 257 2.87 -14.63 -5.64
N ILE A 258 2.70 -15.84 -5.12
CA ILE A 258 2.50 -16.09 -3.68
C ILE A 258 3.51 -17.12 -3.22
N GLU A 259 4.26 -16.78 -2.16
CA GLU A 259 5.30 -17.62 -1.59
C GLU A 259 5.05 -17.89 -0.11
N ASP A 260 5.33 -19.11 0.35
CA ASP A 260 5.36 -19.55 1.75
C ASP A 260 4.13 -19.08 2.57
N SER A 261 2.96 -19.07 1.93
CA SER A 261 1.72 -18.52 2.46
C SER A 261 0.66 -19.60 2.63
N ARG A 262 -0.34 -19.34 3.49
CA ARG A 262 -1.38 -20.31 3.76
C ARG A 262 -2.75 -19.68 4.01
N LEU A 263 -3.81 -20.47 3.80
CA LEU A 263 -5.21 -20.06 3.92
C LEU A 263 -5.51 -18.88 2.99
N ILE A 264 -5.28 -19.08 1.70
CA ILE A 264 -5.48 -18.05 0.67
C ILE A 264 -6.69 -18.41 -0.19
N ASN A 265 -7.62 -17.49 -0.32
CA ASN A 265 -8.80 -17.63 -1.18
C ASN A 265 -8.67 -16.66 -2.38
N ILE A 266 -8.64 -17.21 -3.59
CA ILE A 266 -8.54 -16.46 -4.84
C ILE A 266 -9.76 -16.78 -5.67
N SER A 267 -10.63 -15.78 -5.91
CA SER A 267 -11.90 -16.04 -6.56
C SER A 267 -12.34 -14.93 -7.53
N GLY A 268 -12.83 -15.33 -8.71
CA GLY A 268 -13.43 -14.42 -9.67
C GLY A 268 -12.50 -13.34 -10.21
N ASN A 269 -11.18 -13.58 -10.23
CA ASN A 269 -10.22 -12.63 -10.81
C ASN A 269 -9.99 -12.93 -12.29
N THR A 270 -9.67 -11.88 -13.04
CA THR A 270 -9.17 -12.00 -14.40
C THR A 270 -7.68 -11.68 -14.43
N PHE A 271 -6.87 -12.61 -14.92
CA PHE A 271 -5.43 -12.43 -15.16
C PHE A 271 -5.21 -12.44 -16.67
N ARG A 272 -4.61 -11.40 -17.23
CA ARG A 272 -4.50 -11.31 -18.69
C ARG A 272 -3.19 -10.68 -19.17
N ARG A 273 -2.84 -11.01 -20.41
CA ARG A 273 -1.83 -10.36 -21.24
C ARG A 273 -2.45 -10.02 -22.59
N HIS A 274 -2.45 -8.74 -22.95
CA HIS A 274 -3.05 -8.30 -24.22
C HIS A 274 -2.03 -7.84 -25.26
N THR A 275 -0.75 -7.74 -24.90
CA THR A 275 0.33 -7.39 -25.83
C THR A 275 1.57 -8.24 -25.60
N PRO A 276 2.38 -8.54 -26.64
CA PRO A 276 3.60 -9.34 -26.51
C PRO A 276 4.67 -8.74 -25.57
N ARG A 277 4.62 -7.44 -25.34
CA ARG A 277 5.57 -6.72 -24.48
C ARG A 277 5.56 -7.21 -23.04
N TYR A 278 4.42 -7.70 -22.56
CA TYR A 278 4.21 -8.11 -21.18
C TYR A 278 4.00 -9.60 -21.06
N GLY A 279 4.13 -10.11 -19.87
CA GLY A 279 3.78 -11.46 -19.49
C GLY A 279 2.43 -11.58 -18.80
N THR A 280 2.13 -12.79 -18.38
CA THR A 280 1.00 -13.15 -17.53
C THR A 280 1.43 -14.31 -16.61
N GLY A 281 0.50 -14.88 -15.89
CA GLY A 281 0.69 -16.09 -15.10
C GLY A 281 0.47 -15.90 -13.61
N VAL A 282 0.17 -17.04 -13.00
CA VAL A 282 -0.08 -17.17 -11.56
C VAL A 282 0.86 -18.22 -11.03
N ARG A 283 1.60 -17.93 -9.96
CA ARG A 283 2.53 -18.88 -9.35
C ARG A 283 2.35 -18.94 -7.84
N PHE A 284 2.29 -20.17 -7.32
CA PHE A 284 2.35 -20.46 -5.89
C PHE A 284 3.59 -21.32 -5.58
N THR A 285 4.37 -20.91 -4.60
CA THR A 285 5.58 -21.62 -4.17
C THR A 285 5.55 -21.84 -2.66
N GLY A 286 5.70 -23.07 -2.18
CA GLY A 286 5.73 -23.38 -0.74
C GLY A 286 4.39 -23.13 -0.01
N CYS A 287 3.29 -23.00 -0.72
CA CYS A 287 2.01 -22.61 -0.17
C CYS A 287 1.15 -23.77 0.28
N SER A 288 0.18 -23.51 1.17
CA SER A 288 -0.83 -24.49 1.57
C SER A 288 -2.22 -23.88 1.78
N ASP A 289 -3.25 -24.75 1.69
CA ASP A 289 -4.63 -24.36 1.93
C ASP A 289 -5.10 -23.22 1.01
N ILE A 290 -4.91 -23.41 -0.29
CA ILE A 290 -5.32 -22.44 -1.30
C ILE A 290 -6.59 -22.90 -2.00
N ALA A 291 -7.58 -22.01 -2.08
CA ALA A 291 -8.71 -22.13 -2.98
C ALA A 291 -8.55 -21.17 -4.15
N PHE A 292 -8.54 -21.67 -5.39
CA PHE A 292 -8.49 -20.91 -6.62
C PHE A 292 -9.72 -21.23 -7.46
N THR A 293 -10.70 -20.31 -7.48
CA THR A 293 -12.05 -20.62 -7.97
C THR A 293 -12.59 -19.52 -8.89
N GLY A 294 -13.17 -19.93 -10.03
CA GLY A 294 -13.85 -19.00 -10.93
C GLY A 294 -12.97 -17.90 -11.51
N CYS A 295 -11.68 -18.15 -11.62
CA CYS A 295 -10.72 -17.20 -12.18
C CYS A 295 -10.48 -17.50 -13.67
N SER A 296 -10.22 -16.44 -14.45
CA SER A 296 -9.77 -16.57 -15.84
C SER A 296 -8.30 -16.17 -15.95
N ILE A 297 -7.51 -17.00 -16.65
CA ILE A 297 -6.11 -16.69 -16.96
C ILE A 297 -5.97 -16.68 -18.48
N LEU A 298 -5.82 -15.50 -19.05
CA LEU A 298 -5.87 -15.28 -20.50
C LEU A 298 -4.52 -14.79 -21.02
N ASP A 299 -4.01 -15.47 -22.03
CA ASP A 299 -2.93 -14.99 -22.87
C ASP A 299 -3.47 -14.71 -24.27
N GLU A 300 -3.65 -13.45 -24.58
CA GLU A 300 -4.22 -12.99 -25.86
C GLU A 300 -3.16 -12.84 -26.96
N THR A 301 -1.92 -13.27 -26.71
CA THR A 301 -0.84 -13.18 -27.68
C THR A 301 -0.38 -14.56 -28.10
N ALA A 302 0.09 -14.69 -29.34
CA ALA A 302 0.68 -15.91 -29.86
C ALA A 302 2.18 -16.04 -29.49
N GLU A 303 2.79 -15.04 -28.84
CA GLU A 303 4.20 -15.03 -28.53
C GLU A 303 4.46 -15.68 -27.17
N SER A 304 5.51 -16.51 -27.11
CA SER A 304 5.90 -17.18 -25.87
C SER A 304 6.48 -16.19 -24.86
N GLN A 305 6.21 -16.46 -23.58
CA GLN A 305 6.87 -15.81 -22.46
C GLN A 305 8.00 -16.74 -21.97
N PRO A 306 9.28 -16.35 -22.07
CA PRO A 306 10.41 -17.29 -21.90
C PRO A 306 10.48 -17.98 -20.53
N ASP A 307 10.05 -17.34 -19.45
CA ASP A 307 10.08 -17.86 -18.08
C ASP A 307 8.75 -18.42 -17.59
N LEU A 308 7.74 -18.49 -18.48
CA LEU A 308 6.42 -19.05 -18.18
C LEU A 308 6.32 -20.48 -18.70
N THR A 309 6.29 -21.46 -17.79
CA THR A 309 6.10 -22.86 -18.15
C THR A 309 4.63 -23.27 -18.23
N ALA A 310 3.78 -22.60 -17.48
CA ALA A 310 2.33 -22.75 -17.49
C ALA A 310 1.64 -21.47 -16.99
N LEU A 311 0.39 -21.24 -17.40
CA LEU A 311 -0.39 -20.10 -16.93
C LEU A 311 -0.66 -20.14 -15.43
N LEU A 312 -0.73 -21.35 -14.86
CA LEU A 312 -0.81 -21.59 -13.41
C LEU A 312 0.28 -22.58 -12.99
N GLU A 313 1.19 -22.13 -12.15
CA GLU A 313 2.32 -22.88 -11.66
C GLU A 313 2.22 -23.16 -10.15
N LEU A 314 2.42 -24.43 -9.78
CA LEU A 314 2.43 -24.88 -8.38
C LEU A 314 3.77 -25.55 -8.06
N ASP A 315 4.52 -24.99 -7.12
CA ASP A 315 5.79 -25.55 -6.68
C ASP A 315 5.76 -25.80 -5.16
N ARG A 316 6.00 -27.06 -4.74
CA ARG A 316 6.01 -27.47 -3.32
C ARG A 316 4.75 -27.06 -2.54
N CYS A 317 3.60 -27.07 -3.19
CA CYS A 317 2.31 -26.67 -2.58
C CYS A 317 1.56 -27.88 -2.01
N LYS A 318 0.69 -27.64 -1.03
CA LYS A 318 -0.14 -28.66 -0.37
C LYS A 318 -1.58 -28.19 -0.19
N ARG A 319 -2.54 -29.10 -0.38
CA ARG A 319 -3.99 -28.85 -0.18
C ARG A 319 -4.47 -27.66 -1.02
N ILE A 320 -4.28 -27.76 -2.32
CA ILE A 320 -4.71 -26.76 -3.30
C ILE A 320 -5.99 -27.24 -3.96
N ASN A 321 -7.03 -26.42 -3.93
CA ASN A 321 -8.28 -26.66 -4.62
C ASN A 321 -8.42 -25.68 -5.79
N ILE A 322 -8.51 -26.20 -7.01
CA ILE A 322 -8.70 -25.42 -8.23
C ILE A 322 -10.04 -25.85 -8.85
N THR A 323 -10.98 -24.90 -8.95
CA THR A 323 -12.31 -25.17 -9.49
C THR A 323 -12.78 -24.05 -10.40
N ALA A 324 -13.46 -24.42 -11.50
CA ALA A 324 -14.04 -23.48 -12.47
C ALA A 324 -13.04 -22.39 -12.93
N ALA A 325 -11.76 -22.72 -13.08
CA ALA A 325 -10.77 -21.84 -13.69
C ALA A 325 -10.75 -22.06 -15.20
N VAL A 326 -10.64 -20.98 -15.97
CA VAL A 326 -10.60 -20.98 -17.44
C VAL A 326 -9.35 -20.26 -17.93
#